data_d6de58edcc055e5f20a433694ed2d24d
#
_entry.id   d6de58edcc055e5f20a433694ed2d24d
#
_cell.length_a   1.000
_cell.length_b   1.000
_cell.length_c   1.000
_cell.angle_alpha   90.00
_cell.angle_beta   90.00
_cell.angle_gamma   90.00
#
_symmetry.space_group_name_H-M   'P 1'
#
loop_
_entity.id
_entity.type
_entity.pdbx_description
1 polymer ?
#
loop_
_entity_poly.entity_id
_entity_poly.type
_entity_poly.pdbx_seq_one_letter_code
_entity_poly.pdbx_strand_id
1 'polypeptide(L)'
;MKKYELLTSDDNIFNTINDDLLGRNSKIINLMKLLNNVDENIIISIDGEWGTGKTFFIKQLIYICNNHDKIGNIKVHKDYAKVEEFSKKHVPVYYNAWENDNHDNPLESLIYNILNEYPKYKNHIENPEELFQAVKPILKNIIEKGSLGYITKDCFENLKSFEDLADSIVTIEEKQSSLNKLFNKIIKSDQRVLLVVDELDRCRPDYAVKLLETLKHFYNNSKLSIIVVTNNKQLSHTIKKYYGNDFDGYSYLNKIYDSVITLGIDNLENYVKNHCEITQATNLPENISFELFKYLNFSYRECNKYMSMYRIVEPYTKVRDSFNMNKFLFEADILLPMALALKIKNINNYNSFITGIGDEIIKSFLAFLRNDNDELDYIRWLSELLSPSENETLEEIFIRKYRYVFSKRTSYDNFPYLEAISMLGNSINFSNDNSQSIGMA
;
A
#
# COMPACT_ATOMS: atom_id res chain seq x y z
N MET A 1 0.59 14.22 -10.72
CA MET A 1 0.02 13.03 -10.07
C MET A 1 0.55 12.72 -8.67
N LYS A 2 1.74 13.19 -8.27
CA LYS A 2 2.33 12.85 -6.94
C LYS A 2 1.87 13.72 -5.75
N LYS A 3 1.04 14.75 -5.96
CA LYS A 3 0.66 15.69 -4.89
C LYS A 3 -0.09 15.02 -3.72
N TYR A 4 -0.86 13.98 -4.01
CA TYR A 4 -1.65 13.23 -2.99
C TYR A 4 -1.00 11.94 -2.55
N GLU A 5 0.20 11.59 -3.07
CA GLU A 5 0.90 10.40 -2.60
C GLU A 5 1.51 10.68 -1.23
N LEU A 6 1.05 9.96 -0.22
CA LEU A 6 1.64 10.02 1.11
C LEU A 6 2.98 9.27 1.08
N LEU A 7 4.06 10.01 0.82
CA LEU A 7 5.41 9.46 0.79
C LEU A 7 5.86 9.07 2.20
N THR A 8 6.67 8.02 2.30
CA THR A 8 7.25 7.52 3.56
C THR A 8 8.47 8.33 4.03
N SER A 9 8.46 9.66 3.83
CA SER A 9 9.47 10.55 4.42
C SER A 9 9.26 10.67 5.92
N ASP A 10 10.32 10.94 6.66
CA ASP A 10 10.28 11.07 8.11
C ASP A 10 9.30 12.16 8.57
N ASP A 11 9.23 13.29 7.87
CA ASP A 11 8.28 14.38 8.17
C ASP A 11 6.82 13.92 8.00
N ASN A 12 6.51 13.22 6.91
CA ASN A 12 5.16 12.72 6.67
C ASN A 12 4.78 11.64 7.69
N ILE A 13 5.72 10.76 8.03
CA ILE A 13 5.51 9.73 9.05
C ILE A 13 5.26 10.39 10.40
N PHE A 14 6.10 11.37 10.80
CA PHE A 14 5.93 12.11 12.04
C PHE A 14 4.56 12.77 12.12
N ASN A 15 4.19 13.56 11.10
CA ASN A 15 2.92 14.27 11.08
C ASN A 15 1.72 13.31 11.14
N THR A 16 1.75 12.23 10.37
CA THR A 16 0.65 11.26 10.38
C THR A 16 0.49 10.52 11.70
N ILE A 17 1.58 10.28 12.44
CA ILE A 17 1.51 9.70 13.80
C ILE A 17 1.00 10.76 14.77
N ASN A 18 1.55 11.97 14.71
CA ASN A 18 1.19 13.03 15.64
C ASN A 18 -0.29 13.42 15.55
N ASP A 19 -0.86 13.40 14.36
CA ASP A 19 -2.27 13.76 14.11
C ASP A 19 -3.19 12.53 14.08
N ASP A 20 -2.64 11.32 14.24
CA ASP A 20 -3.31 10.03 14.05
C ASP A 20 -4.17 9.98 12.77
N LEU A 21 -3.63 10.55 11.70
CA LEU A 21 -4.34 10.76 10.42
C LEU A 21 -5.00 9.50 9.89
N LEU A 22 -4.32 8.35 10.03
CA LEU A 22 -4.80 7.06 9.57
C LEU A 22 -5.58 6.27 10.63
N GLY A 23 -5.73 6.79 11.86
CA GLY A 23 -6.38 6.10 12.98
C GLY A 23 -5.64 4.82 13.42
N ARG A 24 -4.31 4.78 13.31
CA ARG A 24 -3.53 3.55 13.46
C ARG A 24 -2.61 3.50 14.66
N ASN A 25 -2.47 4.61 15.39
CA ASN A 25 -1.56 4.67 16.54
C ASN A 25 -1.86 3.56 17.55
N SER A 26 -3.12 3.36 17.89
CA SER A 26 -3.53 2.29 18.82
C SER A 26 -3.21 0.88 18.30
N LYS A 27 -3.34 0.63 16.99
CA LYS A 27 -2.99 -0.67 16.39
C LYS A 27 -1.48 -0.91 16.42
N ILE A 28 -0.68 0.12 16.14
CA ILE A 28 0.79 0.04 16.21
C ILE A 28 1.21 -0.26 17.65
N ILE A 29 0.67 0.47 18.64
CA ILE A 29 0.98 0.26 20.05
C ILE A 29 0.56 -1.14 20.51
N ASN A 30 -0.58 -1.65 20.05
CA ASN A 30 -1.00 -3.03 20.36
C ASN A 30 -0.08 -4.08 19.75
N LEU A 31 0.43 -3.85 18.53
CA LEU A 31 1.45 -4.72 17.93
C LEU A 31 2.75 -4.69 18.73
N MET A 32 3.20 -3.51 19.19
CA MET A 32 4.37 -3.40 20.08
C MET A 32 4.17 -4.17 21.39
N LYS A 33 2.98 -4.05 22.00
CA LYS A 33 2.64 -4.81 23.23
C LYS A 33 2.66 -6.31 23.00
N LEU A 34 2.11 -6.75 21.87
CA LEU A 34 2.13 -8.18 21.50
C LEU A 34 3.57 -8.68 21.40
N LEU A 35 4.43 -7.98 20.66
CA LEU A 35 5.83 -8.34 20.48
C LEU A 35 6.64 -8.29 21.79
N ASN A 36 6.32 -7.37 22.72
CA ASN A 36 6.96 -7.32 24.03
C ASN A 36 6.68 -8.56 24.90
N ASN A 37 5.49 -9.14 24.75
CA ASN A 37 5.03 -10.28 25.55
C ASN A 37 5.50 -11.64 24.99
N VAL A 38 6.16 -11.65 23.85
CA VAL A 38 6.68 -12.87 23.23
C VAL A 38 8.17 -12.97 23.50
N ASP A 39 8.57 -13.97 24.28
CA ASP A 39 9.98 -14.24 24.57
C ASP A 39 10.63 -15.18 23.55
N GLU A 40 9.84 -15.96 22.86
CA GLU A 40 10.28 -16.84 21.78
C GLU A 40 10.36 -16.11 20.43
N ASN A 41 10.82 -16.82 19.42
CA ASN A 41 10.74 -16.31 18.04
C ASN A 41 9.31 -16.27 17.59
N ILE A 42 9.01 -15.29 16.77
CA ILE A 42 7.69 -15.14 16.16
C ILE A 42 7.82 -14.61 14.73
N ILE A 43 7.02 -15.18 13.82
CA ILE A 43 6.84 -14.69 12.47
C ILE A 43 5.40 -14.21 12.33
N ILE A 44 5.22 -12.89 12.23
CA ILE A 44 3.91 -12.27 12.07
C ILE A 44 3.76 -11.78 10.64
N SER A 45 2.65 -12.11 9.98
CA SER A 45 2.26 -11.49 8.72
C SER A 45 1.38 -10.26 8.95
N ILE A 46 1.74 -9.12 8.36
CA ILE A 46 0.84 -7.97 8.21
C ILE A 46 0.21 -8.08 6.81
N ASP A 47 -1.01 -8.60 6.78
CA ASP A 47 -1.75 -8.85 5.55
C ASP A 47 -2.68 -7.69 5.19
N GLY A 48 -2.87 -7.45 3.91
CA GLY A 48 -3.85 -6.49 3.40
C GLY A 48 -3.73 -6.29 1.90
N GLU A 49 -4.76 -5.77 1.29
CA GLU A 49 -4.77 -5.46 -0.14
C GLU A 49 -3.77 -4.37 -0.52
N TRP A 50 -3.48 -4.26 -1.80
CA TRP A 50 -2.61 -3.18 -2.29
C TRP A 50 -3.28 -1.81 -2.09
N GLY A 51 -2.50 -0.86 -1.60
CA GLY A 51 -2.98 0.50 -1.35
C GLY A 51 -3.60 0.71 0.03
N THR A 52 -3.68 -0.33 0.88
CA THR A 52 -4.14 -0.18 2.28
C THR A 52 -3.13 0.52 3.19
N GLY A 53 -1.91 0.81 2.71
CA GLY A 53 -0.88 1.50 3.48
C GLY A 53 -0.09 0.59 4.44
N LYS A 54 0.12 -0.68 4.11
CA LYS A 54 0.93 -1.63 4.90
C LYS A 54 2.35 -1.14 5.15
N THR A 55 3.06 -0.78 4.07
CA THR A 55 4.42 -0.21 4.14
C THR A 55 4.45 1.03 5.04
N PHE A 56 3.43 1.90 4.94
CA PHE A 56 3.34 3.10 5.76
C PHE A 56 3.15 2.75 7.25
N PHE A 57 2.28 1.79 7.56
CA PHE A 57 2.04 1.28 8.90
C PHE A 57 3.33 0.76 9.56
N ILE A 58 4.11 -0.02 8.82
CA ILE A 58 5.35 -0.58 9.36
C ILE A 58 6.45 0.48 9.51
N LYS A 59 6.50 1.45 8.60
CA LYS A 59 7.41 2.60 8.72
C LYS A 59 7.05 3.47 9.91
N GLN A 60 5.76 3.65 10.22
CA GLN A 60 5.31 4.32 11.44
C GLN A 60 5.77 3.56 12.70
N LEU A 61 5.62 2.22 12.74
CA LEU A 61 6.11 1.40 13.84
C LEU A 61 7.62 1.59 14.06
N ILE A 62 8.41 1.50 12.99
CA ILE A 62 9.86 1.71 13.04
C ILE A 62 10.20 3.12 13.52
N TYR A 63 9.49 4.13 13.02
CA TYR A 63 9.70 5.52 13.41
C TYR A 63 9.38 5.74 14.90
N ILE A 64 8.27 5.21 15.40
CA ILE A 64 7.91 5.27 16.83
C ILE A 64 8.97 4.57 17.66
N CYS A 65 9.43 3.38 17.26
CA CYS A 65 10.48 2.65 17.94
C CYS A 65 11.74 3.50 18.15
N ASN A 66 12.13 4.26 17.14
CA ASN A 66 13.36 5.06 17.16
C ASN A 66 13.19 6.49 17.76
N ASN A 67 11.95 7.02 17.81
CA ASN A 67 11.69 8.44 18.12
C ASN A 67 10.49 8.65 19.04
N HIS A 68 10.07 7.64 19.82
CA HIS A 68 8.86 7.72 20.67
C HIS A 68 8.86 8.92 21.62
N ASP A 69 10.03 9.32 22.07
CA ASP A 69 10.25 10.47 22.99
C ASP A 69 10.01 11.84 22.33
N LYS A 70 9.91 11.92 21.01
CA LYS A 70 9.69 13.16 20.25
C LYS A 70 8.24 13.34 19.79
N ILE A 71 7.40 12.32 19.89
CA ILE A 71 6.03 12.32 19.34
C ILE A 71 5.03 12.61 20.45
N GLY A 72 4.36 13.77 20.39
CA GLY A 72 3.45 14.25 21.44
C GLY A 72 2.29 13.27 21.70
N ASN A 73 1.57 12.84 20.69
CA ASN A 73 0.44 11.90 20.82
C ASN A 73 0.85 10.54 21.39
N ILE A 74 2.05 10.10 21.09
CA ILE A 74 2.56 8.83 21.63
C ILE A 74 2.92 8.98 23.11
N LYS A 75 3.55 10.11 23.52
CA LYS A 75 3.91 10.38 24.92
C LYS A 75 2.71 10.45 25.85
N VAL A 76 1.58 10.97 25.40
CA VAL A 76 0.37 11.08 26.21
C VAL A 76 -0.50 9.82 26.16
N HIS A 77 -0.13 8.83 25.35
CA HIS A 77 -0.89 7.59 25.25
C HIS A 77 -0.81 6.78 26.55
N LYS A 78 -1.93 6.21 27.00
CA LYS A 78 -2.01 5.43 28.24
C LYS A 78 -1.00 4.27 28.33
N ASP A 79 -0.61 3.70 27.21
CA ASP A 79 0.34 2.59 27.10
C ASP A 79 1.78 3.04 26.77
N TYR A 80 2.12 4.33 26.97
CA TYR A 80 3.45 4.88 26.62
C TYR A 80 4.61 4.09 27.23
N ALA A 81 4.47 3.65 28.49
CA ALA A 81 5.50 2.84 29.14
C ALA A 81 5.80 1.53 28.37
N LYS A 82 4.80 0.95 27.70
CA LYS A 82 4.97 -0.25 26.85
C LYS A 82 5.67 0.06 25.53
N VAL A 83 5.43 1.27 24.98
CA VAL A 83 6.16 1.75 23.79
C VAL A 83 7.64 1.98 24.14
N GLU A 84 7.92 2.61 25.27
CA GLU A 84 9.29 2.81 25.75
C GLU A 84 10.03 1.49 26.02
N GLU A 85 9.36 0.53 26.66
CA GLU A 85 9.88 -0.82 26.86
C GLU A 85 10.23 -1.50 25.54
N PHE A 86 9.29 -1.43 24.55
CA PHE A 86 9.50 -1.99 23.22
C PHE A 86 10.71 -1.37 22.53
N SER A 87 10.80 -0.04 22.54
CA SER A 87 11.88 0.73 21.89
C SER A 87 13.26 0.43 22.49
N LYS A 88 13.33 0.13 23.78
CA LYS A 88 14.58 -0.30 24.42
C LYS A 88 14.96 -1.74 24.06
N LYS A 89 13.96 -2.62 23.94
CA LYS A 89 14.16 -4.07 23.73
C LYS A 89 14.38 -4.42 22.24
N HIS A 90 13.84 -3.66 21.29
CA HIS A 90 13.84 -4.05 19.88
C HIS A 90 14.67 -3.09 19.01
N VAL A 91 15.50 -3.68 18.14
CA VAL A 91 16.26 -2.99 17.10
C VAL A 91 15.63 -3.31 15.75
N PRO A 92 14.92 -2.36 15.10
CA PRO A 92 14.23 -2.61 13.85
C PRO A 92 15.22 -2.66 12.68
N VAL A 93 15.13 -3.70 11.86
CA VAL A 93 15.86 -3.87 10.59
C VAL A 93 14.84 -3.99 9.48
N TYR A 94 14.85 -3.07 8.54
CA TYR A 94 13.92 -3.04 7.42
C TYR A 94 14.56 -3.61 6.16
N TYR A 95 13.85 -4.50 5.48
CA TYR A 95 14.26 -5.12 4.24
C TYR A 95 13.14 -5.07 3.21
N ASN A 96 13.35 -4.35 2.11
CA ASN A 96 12.46 -4.36 0.97
C ASN A 96 12.83 -5.53 0.05
N ALA A 97 12.01 -6.57 0.05
CA ALA A 97 12.28 -7.79 -0.70
C ALA A 97 12.24 -7.55 -2.21
N TRP A 98 11.33 -6.70 -2.70
CA TRP A 98 11.17 -6.41 -4.13
C TRP A 98 12.35 -5.63 -4.72
N GLU A 99 12.90 -4.67 -4.00
CA GLU A 99 14.10 -3.95 -4.44
C GLU A 99 15.32 -4.86 -4.56
N ASN A 100 15.29 -5.99 -3.88
CA ASN A 100 16.41 -6.93 -3.76
C ASN A 100 16.17 -8.26 -4.48
N ASP A 101 15.08 -8.45 -5.22
CA ASP A 101 14.72 -9.73 -5.83
C ASP A 101 15.57 -10.10 -7.07
N ASN A 102 16.46 -9.18 -7.51
CA ASN A 102 17.44 -9.45 -8.55
C ASN A 102 18.60 -10.35 -8.09
N HIS A 103 18.74 -10.53 -6.77
CA HIS A 103 19.76 -11.42 -6.22
C HIS A 103 19.30 -12.88 -6.29
N ASP A 104 20.19 -13.81 -6.65
CA ASP A 104 19.88 -15.24 -6.72
C ASP A 104 19.69 -15.86 -5.34
N ASN A 105 20.32 -15.30 -4.31
CA ASN A 105 20.31 -15.79 -2.94
C ASN A 105 19.73 -14.73 -1.99
N PRO A 106 18.50 -14.93 -1.46
CA PRO A 106 17.87 -13.99 -0.55
C PRO A 106 18.64 -13.75 0.74
N LEU A 107 19.34 -14.77 1.23
CA LEU A 107 20.14 -14.66 2.44
C LEU A 107 21.33 -13.71 2.27
N GLU A 108 22.03 -13.85 1.16
CA GLU A 108 23.16 -12.96 0.81
C GLU A 108 22.67 -11.52 0.64
N SER A 109 21.54 -11.35 -0.01
CA SER A 109 20.90 -10.04 -0.20
C SER A 109 20.51 -9.40 1.12
N LEU A 110 19.91 -10.16 2.05
CA LEU A 110 19.53 -9.67 3.38
C LEU A 110 20.77 -9.22 4.17
N ILE A 111 21.84 -10.00 4.17
CA ILE A 111 23.10 -9.63 4.85
C ILE A 111 23.69 -8.38 4.23
N TYR A 112 23.73 -8.30 2.90
CA TYR A 112 24.22 -7.13 2.19
C TYR A 112 23.44 -5.86 2.58
N ASN A 113 22.11 -5.95 2.64
CA ASN A 113 21.25 -4.83 3.05
C ASN A 113 21.57 -4.39 4.49
N ILE A 114 21.68 -5.35 5.42
CA ILE A 114 22.02 -5.05 6.82
C ILE A 114 23.40 -4.36 6.93
N LEU A 115 24.37 -4.81 6.16
CA LEU A 115 25.70 -4.20 6.18
C LEU A 115 25.72 -2.80 5.55
N ASN A 116 24.96 -2.57 4.50
CA ASN A 116 24.82 -1.23 3.89
C ASN A 116 24.13 -0.24 4.83
N GLU A 117 23.20 -0.72 5.65
CA GLU A 117 22.54 0.09 6.69
C GLU A 117 23.35 0.17 7.98
N TYR A 118 24.56 -0.43 8.02
CA TYR A 118 25.46 -0.41 9.17
C TYR A 118 25.62 0.94 9.87
N PRO A 119 25.74 2.08 9.17
CA PRO A 119 25.86 3.39 9.83
C PRO A 119 24.71 3.68 10.80
N LYS A 120 23.49 3.14 10.52
CA LYS A 120 22.32 3.27 11.41
C LYS A 120 22.45 2.45 12.69
N TYR A 121 23.20 1.33 12.64
CA TYR A 121 23.40 0.41 13.76
C TYR A 121 24.75 0.58 14.47
N LYS A 122 25.61 1.51 14.01
CA LYS A 122 26.97 1.71 14.51
C LYS A 122 27.03 1.90 16.04
N ASN A 123 26.02 2.55 16.63
CA ASN A 123 25.95 2.77 18.08
C ASN A 123 25.62 1.49 18.88
N HIS A 124 25.17 0.44 18.20
CA HIS A 124 24.83 -0.86 18.80
C HIS A 124 25.95 -1.91 18.61
N ILE A 125 26.92 -1.65 17.72
CA ILE A 125 27.98 -2.59 17.37
C ILE A 125 29.27 -2.21 18.11
N GLU A 126 29.69 -3.10 19.00
CA GLU A 126 30.90 -2.88 19.83
C GLU A 126 32.20 -3.18 19.05
N ASN A 127 32.18 -4.15 18.13
CA ASN A 127 33.35 -4.59 17.41
C ASN A 127 33.07 -4.89 15.92
N PRO A 128 33.39 -3.95 14.99
CA PRO A 128 33.17 -4.12 13.56
C PRO A 128 33.97 -5.27 12.93
N GLU A 129 35.17 -5.57 13.44
CA GLU A 129 35.99 -6.66 12.92
C GLU A 129 35.36 -8.04 13.19
N GLU A 130 34.81 -8.23 14.37
CA GLU A 130 34.08 -9.47 14.71
C GLU A 130 32.79 -9.62 13.86
N LEU A 131 32.11 -8.53 13.55
CA LEU A 131 30.97 -8.52 12.65
C LEU A 131 31.37 -9.03 11.26
N PHE A 132 32.45 -8.48 10.72
CA PHE A 132 32.98 -8.90 9.43
C PHE A 132 33.37 -10.38 9.41
N GLN A 133 34.09 -10.87 10.41
CA GLN A 133 34.46 -12.27 10.50
C GLN A 133 33.23 -13.19 10.57
N ALA A 134 32.15 -12.75 11.20
CA ALA A 134 30.91 -13.52 11.27
C ALA A 134 30.24 -13.71 9.90
N VAL A 135 30.33 -12.71 9.01
CA VAL A 135 29.67 -12.74 7.69
C VAL A 135 30.62 -13.03 6.53
N LYS A 136 31.92 -13.07 6.79
CA LYS A 136 32.98 -13.34 5.77
C LYS A 136 32.66 -14.57 4.89
N PRO A 137 32.19 -15.71 5.41
CA PRO A 137 31.90 -16.88 4.58
C PRO A 137 30.80 -16.65 3.54
N ILE A 138 29.86 -15.72 3.82
CA ILE A 138 28.73 -15.41 2.95
C ILE A 138 29.08 -14.32 1.96
N LEU A 139 29.90 -13.36 2.38
CA LEU A 139 30.32 -12.23 1.53
C LEU A 139 31.17 -12.64 0.34
N LYS A 140 31.84 -13.80 0.36
CA LYS A 140 32.62 -14.30 -0.74
C LYS A 140 31.86 -14.31 -2.07
N ASN A 141 30.67 -14.88 -2.09
CA ASN A 141 29.85 -14.97 -3.29
C ASN A 141 29.37 -13.60 -3.81
N ILE A 142 29.17 -12.65 -2.88
CA ILE A 142 28.79 -11.26 -3.21
C ILE A 142 29.97 -10.53 -3.84
N ILE A 143 31.17 -10.77 -3.32
CA ILE A 143 32.44 -10.17 -3.78
C ILE A 143 32.78 -10.66 -5.18
N GLU A 144 32.76 -11.98 -5.42
CA GLU A 144 33.07 -12.59 -6.70
C GLU A 144 32.14 -12.13 -7.84
N LYS A 145 30.88 -11.81 -7.52
CA LYS A 145 29.91 -11.29 -8.50
C LYS A 145 30.06 -9.79 -8.80
N GLY A 146 31.03 -9.10 -8.23
CA GLY A 146 31.33 -7.69 -8.54
C GLY A 146 30.33 -6.67 -7.98
N SER A 147 29.40 -7.10 -7.14
CA SER A 147 28.36 -6.22 -6.54
C SER A 147 28.87 -5.40 -5.35
N LEU A 148 30.13 -5.57 -4.96
CA LEU A 148 30.76 -4.93 -3.79
C LEU A 148 31.23 -3.49 -3.99
N GLY A 149 31.06 -2.92 -5.19
CA GLY A 149 31.56 -1.56 -5.48
C GLY A 149 31.04 -0.45 -4.57
N TYR A 150 30.09 -0.78 -3.67
CA TYR A 150 29.41 0.17 -2.78
C TYR A 150 29.30 -0.27 -1.31
N ILE A 151 29.86 -1.42 -0.91
CA ILE A 151 30.05 -1.64 0.54
C ILE A 151 31.13 -0.64 0.95
N THR A 152 30.68 0.40 1.63
CA THR A 152 31.44 1.61 1.86
C THR A 152 32.81 1.28 2.47
N LYS A 153 33.86 1.84 1.89
CA LYS A 153 35.21 1.91 2.46
C LYS A 153 35.14 2.21 3.98
N ASP A 154 34.17 2.99 4.40
CA ASP A 154 33.99 3.42 5.79
C ASP A 154 33.68 2.29 6.78
N CYS A 155 33.07 1.17 6.35
CA CYS A 155 32.83 0.01 7.21
C CYS A 155 34.09 -0.89 7.31
N PHE A 156 34.99 -0.85 6.31
CA PHE A 156 36.05 -1.84 6.18
C PHE A 156 37.42 -1.24 5.79
N GLU A 157 37.66 0.06 6.00
CA GLU A 157 38.93 0.74 5.68
C GLU A 157 40.19 0.10 6.31
N ASN A 158 40.00 -0.72 7.36
CA ASN A 158 41.13 -1.39 8.07
C ASN A 158 41.32 -2.86 7.71
N LEU A 159 40.55 -3.42 6.76
CA LEU A 159 40.68 -4.83 6.41
C LEU A 159 41.71 -5.03 5.30
N LYS A 160 42.93 -5.33 5.72
CA LYS A 160 43.98 -5.83 4.86
C LYS A 160 43.65 -7.25 4.39
N SER A 161 43.53 -7.43 3.06
CA SER A 161 43.44 -8.71 2.33
C SER A 161 42.05 -9.37 2.20
N PHE A 162 41.39 -9.07 1.10
CA PHE A 162 40.36 -9.92 0.51
C PHE A 162 40.93 -11.20 -0.17
N GLU A 163 42.26 -11.35 -0.22
CA GLU A 163 42.97 -12.40 -1.00
C GLU A 163 42.88 -13.81 -0.35
N ASP A 164 42.52 -13.93 0.92
CA ASP A 164 42.47 -15.23 1.63
C ASP A 164 41.08 -15.92 1.62
N LEU A 165 40.22 -15.55 0.67
CA LEU A 165 38.93 -16.20 0.51
C LEU A 165 39.03 -17.45 -0.35
N ALA A 166 39.74 -18.45 0.11
CA ALA A 166 39.89 -19.73 -0.61
C ALA A 166 38.62 -20.60 -0.54
N ASP A 167 38.40 -21.37 -1.57
CA ASP A 167 37.36 -22.32 -1.97
C ASP A 167 36.65 -23.13 -0.87
N SER A 168 35.77 -22.55 -0.07
CA SER A 168 34.90 -23.33 0.80
C SER A 168 33.44 -23.25 0.32
N ILE A 169 32.86 -24.41 0.03
CA ILE A 169 31.40 -24.55 -0.15
C ILE A 169 30.79 -24.31 1.24
N VAL A 170 30.16 -23.14 1.40
CA VAL A 170 29.48 -22.77 2.66
C VAL A 170 28.14 -23.49 2.73
N THR A 171 27.97 -24.36 3.72
CA THR A 171 26.73 -25.10 3.93
C THR A 171 25.59 -24.15 4.35
N ILE A 172 24.34 -24.62 4.24
CA ILE A 172 23.16 -23.86 4.72
C ILE A 172 23.28 -23.59 6.23
N GLU A 173 23.78 -24.54 7.00
CA GLU A 173 23.97 -24.43 8.45
C GLU A 173 25.03 -23.36 8.80
N GLU A 174 26.12 -23.28 8.05
CA GLU A 174 27.15 -22.25 8.23
C GLU A 174 26.62 -20.86 7.90
N LYS A 175 25.80 -20.74 6.83
CA LYS A 175 25.12 -19.50 6.47
C LYS A 175 24.16 -19.03 7.57
N GLN A 176 23.37 -19.94 8.14
CA GLN A 176 22.46 -19.66 9.26
C GLN A 176 23.23 -19.26 10.53
N SER A 177 24.32 -20.00 10.85
CA SER A 177 25.20 -19.67 11.97
C SER A 177 25.79 -18.27 11.82
N SER A 178 26.20 -17.91 10.63
CA SER A 178 26.78 -16.58 10.33
C SER A 178 25.76 -15.46 10.51
N LEU A 179 24.49 -15.64 10.06
CA LEU A 179 23.42 -14.70 10.32
C LEU A 179 23.08 -14.55 11.79
N ASN A 180 23.00 -15.65 12.50
CA ASN A 180 22.75 -15.61 13.95
C ASN A 180 23.87 -14.85 14.67
N LYS A 181 25.12 -15.05 14.26
CA LYS A 181 26.26 -14.26 14.76
C LYS A 181 26.13 -12.79 14.39
N LEU A 182 25.72 -12.46 13.15
CA LEU A 182 25.46 -11.10 12.71
C LEU A 182 24.40 -10.41 13.58
N PHE A 183 23.23 -11.03 13.76
CA PHE A 183 22.19 -10.46 14.59
C PHE A 183 22.65 -10.29 16.05
N ASN A 184 23.31 -11.26 16.62
CA ASN A 184 23.85 -11.18 17.98
C ASN A 184 24.90 -10.08 18.16
N LYS A 185 25.56 -9.62 17.08
CA LYS A 185 26.52 -8.51 17.12
C LYS A 185 25.88 -7.14 16.91
N ILE A 186 24.73 -7.08 16.25
CA ILE A 186 23.97 -5.83 16.05
C ILE A 186 23.24 -5.38 17.32
N ILE A 187 22.92 -6.31 18.23
CA ILE A 187 22.10 -6.08 19.41
C ILE A 187 22.88 -6.31 20.70
N LYS A 188 22.50 -5.60 21.76
CA LYS A 188 22.97 -5.87 23.12
C LYS A 188 22.36 -7.17 23.67
N SER A 189 22.90 -7.65 24.79
CA SER A 189 22.47 -8.92 25.40
C SER A 189 20.98 -8.98 25.75
N ASP A 190 20.40 -7.84 26.09
CA ASP A 190 19.01 -7.65 26.51
C ASP A 190 18.08 -7.20 25.36
N GLN A 191 18.61 -7.07 24.14
CA GLN A 191 17.86 -6.62 22.97
C GLN A 191 17.52 -7.78 22.02
N ARG A 192 16.56 -7.50 21.12
CA ARG A 192 16.09 -8.37 20.03
C ARG A 192 16.12 -7.64 18.72
N VAL A 193 16.39 -8.34 17.63
CA VAL A 193 16.20 -7.81 16.27
C VAL A 193 14.73 -7.93 15.89
N LEU A 194 14.14 -6.83 15.41
CA LEU A 194 12.85 -6.83 14.71
C LEU A 194 13.10 -6.76 13.21
N LEU A 195 13.18 -7.92 12.56
CA LEU A 195 13.34 -7.98 11.10
C LEU A 195 12.00 -7.75 10.42
N VAL A 196 11.92 -6.70 9.63
CA VAL A 196 10.75 -6.36 8.82
C VAL A 196 11.06 -6.64 7.36
N VAL A 197 10.32 -7.58 6.77
CA VAL A 197 10.41 -7.94 5.34
C VAL A 197 9.17 -7.41 4.64
N ASP A 198 9.34 -6.45 3.74
CA ASP A 198 8.23 -5.79 3.03
C ASP A 198 8.22 -6.13 1.53
N GLU A 199 7.04 -6.02 0.92
CA GLU A 199 6.79 -6.17 -0.51
C GLU A 199 7.13 -7.56 -1.09
N LEU A 200 7.06 -8.62 -0.27
CA LEU A 200 7.37 -9.99 -0.69
C LEU A 200 6.42 -10.52 -1.78
N ASP A 201 5.18 -10.07 -1.78
CA ASP A 201 4.15 -10.42 -2.77
C ASP A 201 4.40 -9.86 -4.18
N ARG A 202 5.40 -8.97 -4.33
CA ARG A 202 5.79 -8.40 -5.62
C ARG A 202 7.03 -9.06 -6.22
N CYS A 203 7.72 -9.88 -5.46
CA CYS A 203 8.95 -10.54 -5.88
C CYS A 203 8.71 -11.60 -6.95
N ARG A 204 9.77 -11.96 -7.66
CA ARG A 204 9.81 -13.14 -8.50
C ARG A 204 9.44 -14.38 -7.67
N PRO A 205 8.67 -15.34 -8.24
CA PRO A 205 8.18 -16.49 -7.48
C PRO A 205 9.27 -17.32 -6.79
N ASP A 206 10.37 -17.56 -7.50
CA ASP A 206 11.51 -18.32 -6.96
C ASP A 206 12.19 -17.60 -5.81
N TYR A 207 12.33 -16.28 -5.90
CA TYR A 207 12.89 -15.46 -4.83
C TYR A 207 11.99 -15.43 -3.59
N ALA A 208 10.69 -15.19 -3.80
CA ALA A 208 9.72 -15.13 -2.70
C ALA A 208 9.68 -16.41 -1.89
N VAL A 209 9.65 -17.58 -2.56
CA VAL A 209 9.66 -18.89 -1.90
C VAL A 209 10.97 -19.13 -1.14
N LYS A 210 12.12 -18.90 -1.78
CA LYS A 210 13.43 -19.06 -1.13
C LYS A 210 13.59 -18.14 0.08
N LEU A 211 13.08 -16.90 0.01
CA LEU A 211 13.14 -15.99 1.14
C LEU A 211 12.26 -16.49 2.30
N LEU A 212 11.03 -16.94 2.03
CA LEU A 212 10.16 -17.53 3.05
C LEU A 212 10.80 -18.76 3.74
N GLU A 213 11.42 -19.64 2.95
CA GLU A 213 12.16 -20.80 3.49
C GLU A 213 13.34 -20.34 4.35
N THR A 214 14.07 -19.32 3.89
CA THR A 214 15.18 -18.71 4.63
C THR A 214 14.70 -18.16 5.97
N LEU A 215 13.58 -17.41 6.00
CA LEU A 215 13.01 -16.85 7.23
C LEU A 215 12.59 -17.95 8.21
N LYS A 216 11.98 -19.04 7.71
CA LYS A 216 11.62 -20.18 8.54
C LYS A 216 12.82 -20.84 9.22
N HIS A 217 13.97 -20.90 8.52
CA HIS A 217 15.20 -21.46 9.09
C HIS A 217 15.81 -20.59 10.19
N PHE A 218 15.44 -19.30 10.31
CA PHE A 218 15.87 -18.44 11.43
C PHE A 218 15.08 -18.64 12.72
N TYR A 219 14.06 -19.50 12.70
CA TYR A 219 13.18 -19.76 13.82
C TYR A 219 13.90 -20.25 15.09
N ASN A 220 15.15 -20.69 15.00
CA ASN A 220 15.94 -21.15 16.15
C ASN A 220 16.70 -20.02 16.88
N ASN A 221 16.55 -18.76 16.49
CA ASN A 221 17.22 -17.63 17.14
C ASN A 221 16.28 -16.89 18.10
N SER A 222 16.39 -17.12 19.39
CA SER A 222 15.55 -16.53 20.44
C SER A 222 15.56 -14.98 20.50
N LYS A 223 16.47 -14.34 19.77
CA LYS A 223 16.60 -12.87 19.72
C LYS A 223 16.06 -12.23 18.44
N LEU A 224 15.24 -12.95 17.69
CA LEU A 224 14.69 -12.48 16.43
C LEU A 224 13.17 -12.50 16.46
N SER A 225 12.55 -11.39 16.13
CA SER A 225 11.12 -11.30 15.78
C SER A 225 11.03 -10.87 14.31
N ILE A 226 10.16 -11.52 13.52
CA ILE A 226 10.03 -11.28 12.10
C ILE A 226 8.62 -10.77 11.81
N ILE A 227 8.54 -9.67 11.05
CA ILE A 227 7.28 -9.19 10.46
C ILE A 227 7.40 -9.30 8.95
N VAL A 228 6.50 -10.03 8.32
CA VAL A 228 6.37 -10.11 6.85
C VAL A 228 5.17 -9.27 6.43
N VAL A 229 5.42 -8.23 5.65
CA VAL A 229 4.39 -7.29 5.17
C VAL A 229 4.04 -7.65 3.74
N THR A 230 2.82 -8.11 3.50
CA THR A 230 2.46 -8.73 2.23
C THR A 230 0.96 -8.68 1.95
N ASN A 231 0.58 -8.97 0.71
CA ASN A 231 -0.77 -9.39 0.36
C ASN A 231 -0.76 -10.93 0.28
N ASN A 232 -1.23 -11.60 1.34
CA ASN A 232 -1.18 -13.06 1.45
C ASN A 232 -1.95 -13.77 0.32
N LYS A 233 -3.02 -13.16 -0.18
CA LYS A 233 -3.76 -13.68 -1.33
C LYS A 233 -2.88 -13.73 -2.58
N GLN A 234 -2.17 -12.64 -2.88
CA GLN A 234 -1.28 -12.58 -4.05
C GLN A 234 -0.06 -13.49 -3.85
N LEU A 235 0.53 -13.48 -2.67
CA LEU A 235 1.66 -14.34 -2.34
C LEU A 235 1.30 -15.82 -2.42
N SER A 236 0.10 -16.22 -1.99
CA SER A 236 -0.37 -17.60 -2.13
C SER A 236 -0.47 -18.04 -3.60
N HIS A 237 -0.92 -17.14 -4.50
CA HIS A 237 -0.93 -17.41 -5.95
C HIS A 237 0.50 -17.52 -6.52
N THR A 238 1.43 -16.71 -6.05
CA THR A 238 2.84 -16.78 -6.43
C THR A 238 3.46 -18.12 -6.04
N ILE A 239 3.21 -18.57 -4.81
CA ILE A 239 3.67 -19.87 -4.28
C ILE A 239 3.05 -21.01 -5.09
N LYS A 240 1.74 -20.96 -5.32
CA LYS A 240 1.03 -21.95 -6.14
C LYS A 240 1.64 -22.05 -7.55
N LYS A 241 1.97 -20.93 -8.17
CA LYS A 241 2.60 -20.92 -9.50
C LYS A 241 4.00 -21.53 -9.47
N TYR A 242 4.74 -21.40 -8.37
CA TYR A 242 6.09 -21.95 -8.22
C TYR A 242 6.08 -23.48 -8.07
N TYR A 243 5.21 -24.02 -7.20
CA TYR A 243 5.15 -25.46 -6.91
C TYR A 243 4.22 -26.25 -7.85
N GLY A 244 3.31 -25.59 -8.56
CA GLY A 244 2.32 -26.18 -9.46
C GLY A 244 0.88 -25.89 -9.07
N ASN A 245 -0.04 -26.11 -10.04
CA ASN A 245 -1.43 -25.67 -9.93
C ASN A 245 -2.24 -26.34 -8.80
N ASP A 246 -1.84 -27.53 -8.36
CA ASP A 246 -2.53 -28.28 -7.30
C ASP A 246 -1.97 -27.97 -5.89
N PHE A 247 -0.95 -27.13 -5.80
CA PHE A 247 -0.33 -26.74 -4.53
C PHE A 247 -1.18 -25.73 -3.77
N ASP A 248 -1.39 -25.96 -2.47
CA ASP A 248 -2.10 -25.02 -1.60
C ASP A 248 -1.13 -23.99 -1.00
N GLY A 249 -1.02 -22.83 -1.67
CA GLY A 249 -0.19 -21.73 -1.25
C GLY A 249 -0.64 -21.10 0.08
N TYR A 250 -1.93 -21.13 0.38
CA TYR A 250 -2.45 -20.61 1.66
C TYR A 250 -2.03 -21.49 2.84
N SER A 251 -2.23 -22.80 2.72
CA SER A 251 -1.77 -23.74 3.75
C SER A 251 -0.26 -23.72 3.94
N TYR A 252 0.50 -23.41 2.88
CA TYR A 252 1.94 -23.20 2.98
C TYR A 252 2.28 -21.98 3.85
N LEU A 253 1.66 -20.83 3.59
CA LEU A 253 1.86 -19.61 4.39
C LEU A 253 1.48 -19.80 5.86
N ASN A 254 0.38 -20.50 6.14
CA ASN A 254 -0.06 -20.81 7.50
C ASN A 254 0.91 -21.70 8.29
N LYS A 255 1.81 -22.43 7.59
CA LYS A 255 2.89 -23.20 8.26
C LYS A 255 4.13 -22.34 8.58
N ILE A 256 4.21 -21.13 7.99
CA ILE A 256 5.33 -20.22 8.18
C ILE A 256 4.99 -19.16 9.22
N TYR A 257 3.77 -18.61 9.16
CA TYR A 257 3.34 -17.54 10.05
C TYR A 257 2.74 -18.09 11.35
N ASP A 258 3.21 -17.58 12.47
CA ASP A 258 2.61 -17.86 13.78
C ASP A 258 1.32 -17.06 14.00
N SER A 259 1.23 -15.90 13.36
CA SER A 259 0.05 -15.03 13.42
C SER A 259 -0.10 -14.17 12.16
N VAL A 260 -1.34 -13.86 11.82
CA VAL A 260 -1.67 -12.95 10.72
C VAL A 260 -2.51 -11.81 11.26
N ILE A 261 -2.05 -10.58 11.02
CA ILE A 261 -2.76 -9.35 11.37
C ILE A 261 -3.25 -8.70 10.07
N THR A 262 -4.56 -8.63 9.90
CA THR A 262 -5.15 -8.01 8.71
C THR A 262 -5.24 -6.50 8.89
N LEU A 263 -4.68 -5.76 7.93
CA LEU A 263 -4.72 -4.32 7.87
C LEU A 263 -5.72 -3.85 6.80
N GLY A 264 -6.86 -3.36 7.26
CA GLY A 264 -7.88 -2.74 6.42
C GLY A 264 -7.66 -1.24 6.20
N ILE A 265 -8.69 -0.60 5.68
CA ILE A 265 -8.81 0.86 5.63
C ILE A 265 -9.47 1.30 6.94
N ASP A 266 -8.74 1.99 7.80
CA ASP A 266 -9.23 2.29 9.15
C ASP A 266 -10.01 3.59 9.20
N ASN A 267 -9.42 4.71 8.93
CA ASN A 267 -10.05 6.02 9.06
C ASN A 267 -10.10 6.73 7.71
N LEU A 268 -10.92 6.19 6.79
CA LEU A 268 -11.04 6.73 5.43
C LEU A 268 -11.52 8.18 5.45
N GLU A 269 -12.48 8.50 6.30
CA GLU A 269 -13.05 9.84 6.40
C GLU A 269 -12.00 10.87 6.82
N ASN A 270 -11.29 10.61 7.91
CA ASN A 270 -10.22 11.50 8.38
C ASN A 270 -9.10 11.65 7.35
N TYR A 271 -8.74 10.56 6.67
CA TYR A 271 -7.76 10.57 5.60
C TYR A 271 -8.21 11.46 4.43
N VAL A 272 -9.43 11.24 3.93
CA VAL A 272 -9.98 12.00 2.80
C VAL A 272 -10.14 13.47 3.16
N LYS A 273 -10.66 13.77 4.35
CA LYS A 273 -10.86 15.14 4.82
C LYS A 273 -9.56 15.92 4.98
N ASN A 274 -8.56 15.34 5.63
CA ASN A 274 -7.34 16.08 6.00
C ASN A 274 -6.23 15.95 4.96
N HIS A 275 -6.14 14.83 4.24
CA HIS A 275 -5.09 14.61 3.26
C HIS A 275 -5.52 14.92 1.83
N CYS A 276 -6.75 14.56 1.46
CA CYS A 276 -7.29 14.88 0.13
C CYS A 276 -7.92 16.28 0.06
N GLU A 277 -7.99 17.00 1.19
CA GLU A 277 -8.58 18.34 1.28
C GLU A 277 -10.08 18.36 0.88
N ILE A 278 -10.78 17.24 1.03
CA ILE A 278 -12.22 17.15 0.80
C ILE A 278 -12.93 17.63 2.07
N THR A 279 -13.56 18.78 2.00
CA THR A 279 -14.32 19.34 3.12
C THR A 279 -15.81 19.04 2.97
N GLN A 280 -16.43 18.49 4.00
CA GLN A 280 -17.87 18.18 3.99
C GLN A 280 -18.79 19.40 3.84
N ALA A 281 -18.24 20.61 4.02
CA ALA A 281 -19.08 21.77 4.33
C ALA A 281 -19.65 22.53 3.13
N THR A 282 -19.08 22.44 1.91
CA THR A 282 -19.40 23.41 0.88
C THR A 282 -19.52 22.94 -0.59
N ASN A 283 -19.04 21.74 -0.95
CA ASN A 283 -19.03 21.29 -2.34
C ASN A 283 -19.63 19.89 -2.51
N LEU A 284 -20.81 19.81 -3.08
CA LEU A 284 -21.56 18.58 -3.38
C LEU A 284 -20.78 17.50 -4.16
N PRO A 285 -19.94 17.82 -5.16
CA PRO A 285 -19.14 16.82 -5.86
C PRO A 285 -18.13 16.11 -4.97
N GLU A 286 -17.57 16.83 -3.99
CA GLU A 286 -16.62 16.26 -3.05
C GLU A 286 -17.31 15.28 -2.10
N ASN A 287 -18.54 15.58 -1.69
CA ASN A 287 -19.32 14.73 -0.81
C ASN A 287 -19.74 13.43 -1.50
N ILE A 288 -20.25 13.49 -2.74
CA ILE A 288 -20.63 12.27 -3.47
C ILE A 288 -19.39 11.42 -3.78
N SER A 289 -18.22 12.03 -3.94
CA SER A 289 -16.95 11.32 -4.11
C SER A 289 -16.62 10.48 -2.88
N PHE A 290 -16.85 11.02 -1.69
CA PHE A 290 -16.63 10.29 -0.45
C PHE A 290 -17.57 9.08 -0.32
N GLU A 291 -18.85 9.24 -0.66
CA GLU A 291 -19.82 8.14 -0.68
C GLU A 291 -19.47 7.07 -1.72
N LEU A 292 -18.97 7.47 -2.87
CA LEU A 292 -18.44 6.54 -3.86
C LEU A 292 -17.22 5.78 -3.36
N PHE A 293 -16.36 6.40 -2.55
CA PHE A 293 -15.21 5.71 -1.95
C PHE A 293 -15.66 4.64 -0.96
N LYS A 294 -16.68 4.93 -0.13
CA LYS A 294 -17.28 3.94 0.77
C LYS A 294 -17.95 2.81 -0.03
N TYR A 295 -18.85 3.16 -0.95
CA TYR A 295 -19.59 2.21 -1.78
C TYR A 295 -18.70 1.25 -2.55
N LEU A 296 -17.62 1.77 -3.16
CA LEU A 296 -16.69 0.99 -3.96
C LEU A 296 -15.52 0.41 -3.15
N ASN A 297 -15.47 0.60 -1.84
CA ASN A 297 -14.38 0.17 -0.96
C ASN A 297 -13.00 0.62 -1.50
N PHE A 298 -12.81 1.92 -1.63
CA PHE A 298 -11.55 2.49 -2.12
C PHE A 298 -10.43 2.32 -1.09
N SER A 299 -9.26 1.91 -1.56
CA SER A 299 -8.00 2.02 -0.81
C SER A 299 -7.51 3.47 -0.79
N TYR A 300 -6.62 3.81 0.13
CA TYR A 300 -5.98 5.14 0.17
C TYR A 300 -5.30 5.51 -1.16
N ARG A 301 -4.67 4.53 -1.81
CA ARG A 301 -4.06 4.73 -3.14
C ARG A 301 -5.08 5.07 -4.21
N GLU A 302 -6.23 4.41 -4.19
CA GLU A 302 -7.32 4.68 -5.13
C GLU A 302 -7.94 6.05 -4.88
N CYS A 303 -8.11 6.48 -3.62
CA CYS A 303 -8.52 7.85 -3.29
C CYS A 303 -7.54 8.89 -3.85
N ASN A 304 -6.25 8.70 -3.65
CA ASN A 304 -5.22 9.60 -4.18
C ASN A 304 -5.22 9.66 -5.71
N LYS A 305 -5.42 8.51 -6.35
CA LYS A 305 -5.54 8.43 -7.81
C LYS A 305 -6.78 9.18 -8.28
N TYR A 306 -7.91 8.98 -7.61
CA TYR A 306 -9.16 9.68 -7.92
C TYR A 306 -8.98 11.20 -7.80
N MET A 307 -8.45 11.69 -6.69
CA MET A 307 -8.22 13.13 -6.48
C MET A 307 -7.30 13.73 -7.55
N SER A 308 -6.24 12.99 -7.90
CA SER A 308 -5.33 13.42 -8.97
C SER A 308 -6.04 13.53 -10.31
N MET A 309 -6.93 12.59 -10.63
CA MET A 309 -7.72 12.58 -11.86
C MET A 309 -8.80 13.67 -11.84
N TYR A 310 -9.53 13.79 -10.73
CA TYR A 310 -10.58 14.79 -10.56
C TYR A 310 -10.05 16.20 -10.79
N ARG A 311 -8.90 16.55 -10.21
CA ARG A 311 -8.29 17.89 -10.41
C ARG A 311 -7.87 18.19 -11.85
N ILE A 312 -7.56 17.19 -12.66
CA ILE A 312 -7.28 17.41 -14.08
C ILE A 312 -8.56 17.76 -14.83
N VAL A 313 -9.69 17.15 -14.42
CA VAL A 313 -10.98 17.35 -15.09
C VAL A 313 -11.76 18.54 -14.51
N GLU A 314 -11.54 18.91 -13.27
CA GLU A 314 -12.21 20.00 -12.57
C GLU A 314 -12.27 21.33 -13.36
N PRO A 315 -11.21 21.80 -14.05
CA PRO A 315 -11.28 23.03 -14.85
C PRO A 315 -12.36 23.01 -15.93
N TYR A 316 -12.65 21.82 -16.48
CA TYR A 316 -13.71 21.63 -17.47
C TYR A 316 -15.11 21.75 -16.85
N THR A 317 -15.25 21.57 -15.53
CA THR A 317 -16.51 21.73 -14.80
C THR A 317 -16.83 23.19 -14.46
N LYS A 318 -15.88 24.11 -14.64
CA LYS A 318 -16.05 25.54 -14.32
C LYS A 318 -16.71 26.35 -15.44
N VAL A 319 -16.82 25.77 -16.62
CA VAL A 319 -17.54 26.38 -17.74
C VAL A 319 -19.04 26.15 -17.54
N ARG A 320 -19.66 27.00 -16.74
CA ARG A 320 -21.09 26.92 -16.44
C ARG A 320 -21.92 27.47 -17.60
N ASP A 321 -22.71 26.59 -18.22
CA ASP A 321 -23.74 27.01 -19.13
C ASP A 321 -24.92 27.55 -18.32
N SER A 322 -25.17 28.87 -18.41
CA SER A 322 -26.17 29.54 -17.59
C SER A 322 -27.62 29.13 -17.94
N PHE A 323 -27.82 28.38 -19.01
CA PHE A 323 -29.15 28.02 -19.51
C PHE A 323 -29.74 26.74 -18.93
N ASN A 324 -28.93 25.83 -18.35
CA ASN A 324 -29.44 24.56 -17.77
C ASN A 324 -28.63 24.06 -16.55
N MET A 325 -28.76 24.80 -15.46
CA MET A 325 -28.02 24.54 -14.23
C MET A 325 -28.22 23.10 -13.70
N ASN A 326 -29.46 22.60 -13.70
CA ASN A 326 -29.74 21.24 -13.18
C ASN A 326 -29.11 20.14 -14.02
N LYS A 327 -29.06 20.29 -15.34
CA LYS A 327 -28.36 19.37 -16.21
C LYS A 327 -26.85 19.39 -15.93
N PHE A 328 -26.28 20.57 -15.81
CA PHE A 328 -24.88 20.77 -15.53
C PHE A 328 -24.48 20.12 -14.18
N LEU A 329 -25.24 20.41 -13.12
CA LEU A 329 -25.00 19.84 -11.78
C LEU A 329 -25.09 18.29 -11.80
N PHE A 330 -26.08 17.74 -12.52
CA PHE A 330 -26.22 16.29 -12.65
C PHE A 330 -25.01 15.65 -13.37
N GLU A 331 -24.52 16.25 -14.41
CA GLU A 331 -23.38 15.76 -15.16
C GLU A 331 -22.05 15.95 -14.42
N ALA A 332 -21.78 17.15 -13.91
CA ALA A 332 -20.51 17.51 -13.29
C ALA A 332 -20.37 16.98 -11.86
N ASP A 333 -21.44 17.03 -11.08
CA ASP A 333 -21.39 16.75 -9.65
C ASP A 333 -21.79 15.31 -9.30
N ILE A 334 -22.39 14.57 -10.26
CA ILE A 334 -22.80 13.18 -10.06
C ILE A 334 -22.17 12.25 -11.08
N LEU A 335 -22.47 12.42 -12.37
CA LEU A 335 -22.03 11.46 -13.38
C LEU A 335 -20.52 11.45 -13.57
N LEU A 336 -19.86 12.60 -13.50
CA LEU A 336 -18.42 12.70 -13.60
C LEU A 336 -17.70 12.02 -12.43
N PRO A 337 -18.02 12.28 -11.15
CA PRO A 337 -17.47 11.52 -10.03
C PRO A 337 -17.70 10.00 -10.13
N MET A 338 -18.90 9.56 -10.52
CA MET A 338 -19.18 8.14 -10.73
C MET A 338 -18.30 7.54 -11.84
N ALA A 339 -18.19 8.20 -12.98
CA ALA A 339 -17.36 7.73 -14.09
C ALA A 339 -15.88 7.60 -13.68
N LEU A 340 -15.33 8.60 -12.97
CA LEU A 340 -13.96 8.57 -12.47
C LEU A 340 -13.74 7.44 -11.46
N ALA A 341 -14.64 7.26 -10.51
CA ALA A 341 -14.55 6.22 -9.51
C ALA A 341 -14.61 4.81 -10.14
N LEU A 342 -15.55 4.60 -11.06
CA LEU A 342 -15.67 3.34 -11.79
C LEU A 342 -14.44 3.06 -12.66
N LYS A 343 -13.88 4.07 -13.32
CA LYS A 343 -12.66 3.92 -14.14
C LYS A 343 -11.46 3.45 -13.32
N ILE A 344 -11.38 3.85 -12.05
CA ILE A 344 -10.32 3.41 -11.16
C ILE A 344 -10.56 2.00 -10.65
N LYS A 345 -11.80 1.69 -10.27
CA LYS A 345 -12.14 0.46 -9.57
C LYS A 345 -12.42 -0.72 -10.49
N ASN A 346 -13.15 -0.50 -11.57
CA ASN A 346 -13.56 -1.56 -12.49
C ASN A 346 -13.80 -1.01 -13.89
N ILE A 347 -12.88 -1.29 -14.80
CA ILE A 347 -12.93 -0.81 -16.19
C ILE A 347 -14.17 -1.33 -16.95
N ASN A 348 -14.66 -2.52 -16.64
CA ASN A 348 -15.85 -3.08 -17.30
C ASN A 348 -17.10 -2.30 -16.87
N ASN A 349 -17.24 -2.02 -15.57
CA ASN A 349 -18.32 -1.20 -15.06
C ASN A 349 -18.26 0.24 -15.61
N TYR A 350 -17.05 0.80 -15.72
CA TYR A 350 -16.84 2.09 -16.36
C TYR A 350 -17.34 2.09 -17.80
N ASN A 351 -16.93 1.10 -18.60
CA ASN A 351 -17.35 0.99 -20.01
C ASN A 351 -18.86 0.84 -20.15
N SER A 352 -19.50 0.00 -19.32
CA SER A 352 -20.94 -0.13 -19.27
C SER A 352 -21.62 1.19 -18.89
N PHE A 353 -21.06 1.91 -17.92
CA PHE A 353 -21.60 3.18 -17.47
C PHE A 353 -21.56 4.25 -18.56
N ILE A 354 -20.41 4.48 -19.22
CA ILE A 354 -20.28 5.52 -20.25
C ILE A 354 -20.99 5.18 -21.57
N THR A 355 -21.47 3.96 -21.74
CA THR A 355 -22.30 3.53 -22.89
C THR A 355 -23.80 3.54 -22.59
N GLY A 356 -24.22 4.00 -21.43
CA GLY A 356 -25.64 4.10 -21.05
C GLY A 356 -26.26 2.76 -20.64
N ILE A 357 -25.45 1.73 -20.32
CA ILE A 357 -25.89 0.39 -19.92
C ILE A 357 -25.56 0.17 -18.41
N GLY A 358 -25.41 1.23 -17.63
CA GLY A 358 -24.99 1.17 -16.22
C GLY A 358 -26.14 1.21 -15.21
N ASP A 359 -27.37 0.87 -15.57
CA ASP A 359 -28.54 0.99 -14.70
C ASP A 359 -28.37 0.28 -13.36
N GLU A 360 -27.86 -0.96 -13.37
CA GLU A 360 -27.65 -1.73 -12.15
C GLU A 360 -26.62 -1.11 -11.20
N ILE A 361 -25.64 -0.41 -11.76
CA ILE A 361 -24.65 0.33 -10.96
C ILE A 361 -25.33 1.49 -10.24
N ILE A 362 -26.20 2.22 -10.95
CA ILE A 362 -26.97 3.35 -10.39
C ILE A 362 -27.92 2.85 -9.31
N LYS A 363 -28.69 1.80 -9.57
CA LYS A 363 -29.60 1.20 -8.58
C LYS A 363 -28.87 0.77 -7.32
N SER A 364 -27.76 0.07 -7.48
CA SER A 364 -26.94 -0.40 -6.36
C SER A 364 -26.39 0.76 -5.54
N PHE A 365 -25.94 1.82 -6.18
CA PHE A 365 -25.42 3.00 -5.51
C PHE A 365 -26.54 3.76 -4.78
N LEU A 366 -27.70 3.97 -5.39
CA LEU A 366 -28.85 4.59 -4.74
C LEU A 366 -29.37 3.75 -3.56
N ALA A 367 -29.34 2.42 -3.68
CA ALA A 367 -29.67 1.52 -2.58
C ALA A 367 -28.67 1.64 -1.43
N PHE A 368 -27.38 1.78 -1.73
CA PHE A 368 -26.34 2.03 -0.74
C PHE A 368 -26.61 3.35 0.01
N LEU A 369 -26.85 4.45 -0.71
CA LEU A 369 -27.16 5.75 -0.11
C LEU A 369 -28.41 5.74 0.79
N ARG A 370 -29.42 4.92 0.51
CA ARG A 370 -30.64 4.80 1.34
C ARG A 370 -30.40 4.04 2.65
N ASN A 371 -29.40 3.17 2.70
CA ASN A 371 -29.13 2.32 3.86
C ASN A 371 -28.20 2.97 4.89
N ASP A 372 -27.51 4.04 4.55
CA ASP A 372 -26.65 4.78 5.46
C ASP A 372 -27.49 5.87 6.17
N ASN A 373 -27.67 5.73 7.49
CA ASN A 373 -28.63 6.54 8.27
C ASN A 373 -28.32 8.04 8.34
N ASP A 374 -27.09 8.43 8.03
CA ASP A 374 -26.66 9.85 8.04
C ASP A 374 -26.97 10.57 6.71
N GLU A 375 -27.61 9.91 5.71
CA GLU A 375 -27.65 10.35 4.33
C GLU A 375 -29.04 10.67 3.76
N LEU A 376 -30.02 10.86 4.61
CA LEU A 376 -31.32 11.45 4.22
C LEU A 376 -31.12 12.75 3.41
N ASP A 377 -30.06 13.48 3.67
CA ASP A 377 -29.74 14.74 2.96
C ASP A 377 -29.34 14.51 1.51
N TYR A 378 -28.61 13.42 1.17
CA TYR A 378 -28.22 13.14 -0.22
C TYR A 378 -29.39 12.71 -1.08
N ILE A 379 -30.22 11.80 -0.58
CA ILE A 379 -31.42 11.35 -1.28
C ILE A 379 -32.39 12.52 -1.48
N ARG A 380 -32.54 13.36 -0.47
CA ARG A 380 -33.33 14.57 -0.54
C ARG A 380 -32.79 15.56 -1.59
N TRP A 381 -31.49 15.84 -1.55
CA TRP A 381 -30.85 16.70 -2.50
C TRP A 381 -30.95 16.16 -3.95
N LEU A 382 -30.72 14.85 -4.16
CA LEU A 382 -30.91 14.21 -5.45
C LEU A 382 -32.36 14.36 -5.94
N SER A 383 -33.34 14.22 -5.06
CA SER A 383 -34.75 14.39 -5.39
C SER A 383 -35.09 15.84 -5.76
N GLU A 384 -34.51 16.80 -5.07
CA GLU A 384 -34.65 18.24 -5.41
C GLU A 384 -34.00 18.57 -6.75
N LEU A 385 -32.76 18.06 -7.00
CA LEU A 385 -32.04 18.28 -8.25
C LEU A 385 -32.73 17.64 -9.45
N LEU A 386 -33.19 16.41 -9.32
CA LEU A 386 -33.77 15.66 -10.42
C LEU A 386 -35.24 15.99 -10.63
N SER A 387 -35.94 16.47 -9.59
CA SER A 387 -37.34 16.89 -9.60
C SER A 387 -38.27 15.84 -10.24
N PRO A 388 -38.44 14.64 -9.60
CA PRO A 388 -39.30 13.60 -10.10
C PRO A 388 -40.78 14.10 -10.19
N SER A 389 -41.49 13.65 -11.20
CA SER A 389 -42.94 13.89 -11.30
C SER A 389 -43.69 13.07 -10.23
N GLU A 390 -44.96 13.40 -9.95
CA GLU A 390 -45.77 12.74 -8.91
C GLU A 390 -45.84 11.21 -9.05
N ASN A 391 -45.64 10.69 -10.27
CA ASN A 391 -45.73 9.26 -10.59
C ASN A 391 -44.36 8.63 -10.90
N GLU A 392 -43.23 9.30 -10.68
CA GLU A 392 -41.91 8.83 -11.03
C GLU A 392 -41.01 8.72 -9.79
N THR A 393 -40.40 7.59 -9.58
CA THR A 393 -39.43 7.38 -8.50
C THR A 393 -38.09 8.09 -8.79
N LEU A 394 -37.34 8.39 -7.73
CA LEU A 394 -35.98 8.94 -7.86
C LEU A 394 -35.07 8.07 -8.75
N GLU A 395 -35.22 6.75 -8.64
CA GLU A 395 -34.47 5.79 -9.43
C GLU A 395 -34.81 5.88 -10.92
N GLU A 396 -36.10 5.91 -11.25
CA GLU A 396 -36.56 6.02 -12.65
C GLU A 396 -36.12 7.31 -13.31
N ILE A 397 -36.24 8.45 -12.63
CA ILE A 397 -35.78 9.73 -13.19
C ILE A 397 -34.26 9.79 -13.35
N PHE A 398 -33.52 9.23 -12.37
CA PHE A 398 -32.06 9.18 -12.46
C PHE A 398 -31.63 8.37 -13.68
N ILE A 399 -32.16 7.15 -13.84
CA ILE A 399 -31.84 6.25 -14.95
C ILE A 399 -32.26 6.88 -16.30
N ARG A 400 -33.41 7.52 -16.35
CA ARG A 400 -33.88 8.19 -17.56
C ARG A 400 -32.96 9.33 -17.99
N LYS A 401 -32.54 10.20 -17.03
CA LYS A 401 -31.61 11.30 -17.31
C LYS A 401 -30.21 10.78 -17.65
N TYR A 402 -29.73 9.78 -16.94
CA TYR A 402 -28.46 9.13 -17.22
C TYR A 402 -28.40 8.55 -18.65
N ARG A 403 -29.41 7.75 -19.02
CA ARG A 403 -29.51 7.20 -20.36
C ARG A 403 -29.58 8.29 -21.43
N TYR A 404 -30.27 9.39 -21.17
CA TYR A 404 -30.32 10.53 -22.09
C TYR A 404 -28.93 11.14 -22.34
N VAL A 405 -28.10 11.29 -21.31
CA VAL A 405 -26.73 11.80 -21.44
C VAL A 405 -25.85 10.87 -22.29
N PHE A 406 -25.95 9.57 -22.09
CA PHE A 406 -25.06 8.60 -22.76
C PHE A 406 -25.66 7.90 -24.01
N SER A 407 -26.95 8.08 -24.31
CA SER A 407 -27.63 7.38 -25.43
C SER A 407 -27.30 7.93 -26.80
N LYS A 408 -26.86 9.16 -26.90
CA LYS A 408 -26.47 9.78 -28.18
C LYS A 408 -25.00 9.55 -28.48
N ARG A 409 -24.69 8.45 -29.15
CA ARG A 409 -23.35 7.99 -29.55
C ARG A 409 -22.54 8.96 -30.44
N THR A 410 -23.07 10.12 -30.81
CA THR A 410 -22.52 10.94 -31.90
C THR A 410 -22.00 12.31 -31.49
N SER A 411 -22.06 12.71 -30.22
CA SER A 411 -21.50 14.01 -29.87
C SER A 411 -20.91 14.05 -28.48
N TYR A 412 -19.63 14.40 -28.39
CA TYR A 412 -18.96 14.95 -27.21
C TYR A 412 -19.78 16.07 -26.56
N ASP A 413 -20.74 16.66 -27.29
CA ASP A 413 -21.64 17.72 -26.85
C ASP A 413 -22.59 17.31 -25.72
N ASN A 414 -22.83 16.00 -25.49
CA ASN A 414 -23.76 15.54 -24.45
C ASN A 414 -23.09 15.25 -23.11
N PHE A 415 -21.80 14.91 -23.10
CA PHE A 415 -21.02 14.75 -21.88
C PHE A 415 -19.59 15.22 -22.13
N PRO A 416 -19.33 16.52 -21.99
CA PRO A 416 -18.05 17.15 -22.38
C PRO A 416 -16.84 16.63 -21.60
N TYR A 417 -17.09 15.94 -20.48
CA TYR A 417 -16.03 15.36 -19.64
C TYR A 417 -15.47 14.03 -20.15
N LEU A 418 -16.15 13.35 -21.10
CA LEU A 418 -15.71 12.05 -21.62
C LEU A 418 -14.32 12.13 -22.27
N GLU A 419 -14.05 13.19 -23.01
CA GLU A 419 -12.75 13.40 -23.64
C GLU A 419 -11.67 13.56 -22.57
N ALA A 420 -11.89 14.43 -21.60
CA ALA A 420 -10.95 14.63 -20.48
C ALA A 420 -10.75 13.34 -19.68
N ILE A 421 -11.81 12.59 -19.37
CA ILE A 421 -11.73 11.31 -18.69
C ILE A 421 -10.99 10.26 -19.55
N SER A 422 -11.20 10.25 -20.86
CA SER A 422 -10.52 9.33 -21.78
C SER A 422 -9.02 9.60 -21.83
N MET A 423 -8.61 10.86 -21.80
CA MET A 423 -7.20 11.26 -21.77
C MET A 423 -6.48 10.91 -20.47
N LEU A 424 -7.19 10.73 -19.36
CA LEU A 424 -6.63 10.32 -18.07
C LEU A 424 -6.20 8.83 -18.03
N GLY A 425 -5.80 8.26 -19.15
CA GLY A 425 -5.59 6.88 -19.45
C GLY A 425 -4.96 5.99 -18.41
N ASN A 426 -5.45 4.76 -18.39
CA ASN A 426 -4.64 3.55 -18.49
C ASN A 426 -5.34 2.71 -19.54
N SER A 427 -4.67 2.46 -20.65
CA SER A 427 -5.23 1.77 -21.82
C SER A 427 -6.40 2.50 -22.45
N ILE A 428 -6.08 3.60 -23.11
CA ILE A 428 -6.93 4.07 -24.20
C ILE A 428 -6.82 3.03 -25.30
N ASN A 429 -7.79 2.15 -25.38
CA ASN A 429 -8.15 1.62 -26.66
C ASN A 429 -8.80 2.78 -27.44
N PHE A 430 -8.00 3.55 -28.10
CA PHE A 430 -8.45 4.19 -29.33
C PHE A 430 -8.73 3.03 -30.28
N SER A 431 -9.89 2.42 -30.18
CA SER A 431 -10.42 1.64 -31.28
C SER A 431 -10.63 2.66 -32.38
N ASN A 432 -9.74 2.62 -33.35
CA ASN A 432 -9.89 3.30 -34.62
C ASN A 432 -11.13 2.73 -35.34
N ASP A 433 -12.31 3.15 -34.91
CA ASP A 433 -13.54 2.98 -35.70
C ASP A 433 -13.69 4.07 -36.75
N ASN A 434 -12.60 4.71 -37.16
CA ASN A 434 -12.55 5.61 -38.34
C ASN A 434 -11.95 4.93 -39.56
N SER A 435 -12.09 3.60 -39.72
CA SER A 435 -11.78 2.92 -40.98
C SER A 435 -13.04 2.45 -41.70
N GLN A 436 -14.00 3.34 -41.92
CA GLN A 436 -14.99 3.15 -42.98
C GLN A 436 -15.37 4.48 -43.59
N SER A 437 -15.06 4.58 -44.90
CA SER A 437 -15.45 5.54 -45.90
C SER A 437 -14.42 6.66 -46.26
N ILE A 438 -13.29 6.24 -46.83
CA ILE A 438 -12.79 6.92 -48.01
C ILE A 438 -12.85 5.87 -49.15
N GLY A 439 -14.04 5.68 -49.66
CA GLY A 439 -14.25 5.05 -50.96
C GLY A 439 -14.01 6.12 -52.01
N MET A 440 -13.12 5.82 -52.91
CA MET A 440 -12.85 6.58 -54.12
C MET A 440 -14.11 6.82 -54.94
N ALA A 441 -14.30 8.01 -55.37
CA ALA A 441 -14.76 8.35 -56.73
C ALA A 441 -14.02 9.60 -57.20
#